data_6af91e922ce87352dff93272dc7dc020
#
_entry.id   6af91e922ce87352dff93272dc7dc020
#
_cell.length_a   1.000
_cell.length_b   1.000
_cell.length_c   1.000
_cell.angle_alpha   90.00
_cell.angle_beta   90.00
_cell.angle_gamma   90.00
#
_symmetry.space_group_name_H-M   'P 1'
#
loop_
_entity.id
_entity.type
_entity.pdbx_description
1 polymer ?
#
loop_
_entity_poly.entity_id
_entity_poly.type
_entity_poly.pdbx_seq_one_letter_code
_entity_poly.pdbx_strand_id
1 'polypeptide(L)'
;WNEFSFNPANVPSVLPDPMAENAQGRYAIGLNLDGEGGPDSWENPHTGETGIDNQMWRVLGCWDAYYVNKPVNPYNEGIAWDTAVDAMPAWLISVTGEDLDNDGEVNVTFDRAINIPLRDAYGSIMSGATFAVDPNPRSHSEFKGRIENNILTIEPGDFYIQGESQFYPHLQFTRTKLRFEMKEDGSMEGHIGGYQPWRDYYHYLSVRGETDGMIDLIGVFYDMKRFADAEPDPVTGENTAISAAYFVEAVPAFHVDENGALLSDSIGIGPKLSGPAVSQYSSAEQ
;
A
#
# COMPACT_ATOMS: atom_id res chain seq x y z
N TRP A 1 32.31 3.54 2.75
CA TRP A 1 32.43 2.09 2.46
C TRP A 1 33.44 1.52 3.41
N ASN A 2 33.00 0.66 4.27
CA ASN A 2 33.82 0.02 5.26
C ASN A 2 34.57 -1.14 4.57
N GLU A 3 35.88 -1.25 4.76
CA GLU A 3 36.67 -2.37 4.24
C GLU A 3 36.16 -3.75 4.65
N PHE A 4 35.32 -3.82 5.67
CA PHE A 4 34.60 -5.03 6.07
C PHE A 4 33.67 -5.57 4.98
N SER A 5 33.16 -4.74 4.08
CA SER A 5 32.26 -5.17 3.02
C SER A 5 32.92 -6.11 1.99
N PHE A 6 34.24 -6.13 1.94
CA PHE A 6 35.01 -6.90 0.97
C PHE A 6 35.86 -8.01 1.58
N ASN A 7 35.84 -8.15 2.89
CA ASN A 7 36.61 -9.20 3.56
C ASN A 7 35.70 -10.37 3.95
N PRO A 8 35.79 -11.51 3.25
CA PRO A 8 34.96 -12.67 3.55
C PRO A 8 35.17 -13.25 4.95
N ALA A 9 36.29 -12.93 5.61
CA ALA A 9 36.53 -13.34 6.99
C ALA A 9 35.74 -12.49 8.01
N ASN A 10 35.28 -11.31 7.59
CA ASN A 10 34.46 -10.40 8.39
C ASN A 10 33.02 -10.34 7.86
N VAL A 11 32.51 -11.50 7.45
CA VAL A 11 31.13 -11.64 7.00
C VAL A 11 30.17 -11.11 8.06
N PRO A 12 29.10 -10.51 7.64
CA PRO A 12 28.07 -9.84 8.44
C PRO A 12 27.58 -10.50 9.72
N SER A 13 27.72 -11.80 9.87
CA SER A 13 27.41 -12.50 11.13
C SER A 13 28.24 -12.03 12.34
N VAL A 14 29.27 -11.27 12.10
CA VAL A 14 30.19 -10.72 13.14
C VAL A 14 30.11 -9.20 13.26
N LEU A 15 29.41 -8.53 12.32
CA LEU A 15 29.17 -7.11 12.46
C LEU A 15 27.98 -6.94 13.39
N PRO A 16 28.14 -6.27 14.53
CA PRO A 16 26.97 -5.74 15.18
C PRO A 16 26.26 -4.86 14.18
N ASP A 17 24.98 -4.84 14.22
CA ASP A 17 24.17 -3.91 13.49
C ASP A 17 24.27 -2.53 14.21
N PRO A 18 25.23 -1.67 13.82
CA PRO A 18 25.58 -0.54 14.66
C PRO A 18 24.67 0.65 14.44
N MET A 19 23.81 0.61 13.41
CA MET A 19 23.13 1.80 12.92
C MET A 19 21.61 1.62 12.77
N ALA A 20 21.08 0.41 12.75
CA ALA A 20 19.65 0.19 12.65
C ALA A 20 19.01 0.34 14.03
N GLU A 21 18.39 1.48 14.24
CA GLU A 21 17.52 1.69 15.39
C GLU A 21 16.15 1.13 15.08
N ASN A 22 15.77 0.06 15.77
CA ASN A 22 14.44 -0.52 15.61
C ASN A 22 13.41 0.26 16.42
N ALA A 23 12.20 0.38 15.92
CA ALA A 23 11.09 0.95 16.66
C ALA A 23 10.84 0.13 17.92
N GLN A 24 10.91 0.80 19.06
CA GLN A 24 10.74 0.21 20.38
C GLN A 24 9.31 0.49 20.87
N GLY A 25 8.86 -0.32 21.83
CA GLY A 25 7.55 -0.16 22.42
C GLY A 25 6.54 -1.18 21.89
N ARG A 26 5.26 -0.87 22.11
CA ARG A 26 4.16 -1.80 21.85
C ARG A 26 3.09 -1.23 20.93
N TYR A 27 3.30 -0.06 20.34
CA TYR A 27 2.30 0.62 19.55
C TYR A 27 2.70 0.67 18.08
N ALA A 28 1.82 0.21 17.22
CA ALA A 28 1.89 0.42 15.79
C ALA A 28 0.47 0.53 15.19
N ILE A 29 0.37 1.18 14.06
CA ILE A 29 -0.85 1.19 13.26
C ILE A 29 -0.76 0.05 12.25
N GLY A 30 -1.86 -0.65 12.01
CA GLY A 30 -1.91 -1.79 11.10
C GLY A 30 -3.14 -2.65 11.31
N LEU A 31 -3.02 -3.91 10.95
CA LEU A 31 -4.07 -4.90 10.98
C LEU A 31 -3.61 -6.15 11.72
N ASN A 32 -4.51 -6.83 12.40
CA ASN A 32 -4.27 -8.16 12.90
C ASN A 32 -4.41 -9.17 11.75
N LEU A 33 -3.27 -9.59 11.18
CA LEU A 33 -3.22 -10.39 9.96
C LEU A 33 -3.47 -11.88 10.21
N ASP A 34 -2.96 -12.41 11.33
CA ASP A 34 -3.09 -13.82 11.67
C ASP A 34 -4.32 -14.15 12.53
N GLY A 35 -4.95 -13.14 13.13
CA GLY A 35 -6.09 -13.29 14.04
C GLY A 35 -5.68 -13.61 15.47
N GLU A 36 -4.40 -13.58 15.76
CA GLU A 36 -3.84 -13.92 17.07
C GLU A 36 -3.17 -12.70 17.72
N GLY A 37 -2.81 -12.81 18.95
CA GLY A 37 -1.96 -11.86 19.68
C GLY A 37 -0.74 -12.59 20.21
N GLY A 38 0.42 -12.08 19.94
CA GLY A 38 1.69 -12.66 20.40
C GLY A 38 2.59 -11.64 21.08
N PRO A 39 3.74 -12.06 21.62
CA PRO A 39 4.68 -11.16 22.28
C PRO A 39 5.28 -10.13 21.31
N ASP A 40 5.28 -10.43 20.02
CA ASP A 40 5.80 -9.58 18.95
C ASP A 40 4.73 -8.74 18.26
N SER A 41 3.45 -8.93 18.62
CA SER A 41 2.35 -8.12 18.11
C SER A 41 2.28 -6.75 18.79
N TRP A 42 1.64 -5.82 18.10
CA TRP A 42 1.48 -4.46 18.54
C TRP A 42 0.06 -4.18 19.03
N GLU A 43 -0.11 -3.04 19.69
CA GLU A 43 -1.39 -2.46 20.06
C GLU A 43 -1.61 -1.19 19.23
N ASN A 44 -2.78 -1.04 18.65
CA ASN A 44 -3.15 0.19 17.93
C ASN A 44 -3.35 1.32 18.95
N PRO A 45 -2.60 2.43 18.85
CA PRO A 45 -2.66 3.51 19.85
C PRO A 45 -3.97 4.29 19.84
N HIS A 46 -4.77 4.17 18.78
CA HIS A 46 -6.03 4.92 18.64
C HIS A 46 -7.24 4.08 19.04
N THR A 47 -7.23 2.79 18.72
CA THR A 47 -8.38 1.91 18.96
C THR A 47 -8.19 1.01 20.19
N GLY A 48 -6.95 0.81 20.64
CA GLY A 48 -6.62 -0.17 21.67
C GLY A 48 -6.68 -1.61 21.19
N GLU A 49 -6.87 -1.86 19.91
CA GLU A 49 -6.83 -3.19 19.31
C GLU A 49 -5.45 -3.80 19.49
N THR A 50 -5.40 -5.04 19.96
CA THR A 50 -4.17 -5.83 20.16
C THR A 50 -4.01 -6.87 19.05
N GLY A 51 -2.81 -7.42 18.92
CA GLY A 51 -2.54 -8.40 17.87
C GLY A 51 -2.20 -7.77 16.53
N ILE A 52 -1.87 -6.50 16.48
CA ILE A 52 -1.50 -5.83 15.23
C ILE A 52 -0.17 -6.39 14.72
N ASP A 53 -0.18 -6.79 13.46
CA ASP A 53 1.00 -7.29 12.75
C ASP A 53 1.55 -6.19 11.84
N ASN A 54 2.71 -5.66 12.21
CA ASN A 54 3.44 -4.67 11.42
C ASN A 54 4.93 -4.66 11.80
N GLN A 55 5.62 -5.75 11.49
CA GLN A 55 7.06 -5.84 11.76
C GLN A 55 7.88 -4.93 10.84
N MET A 56 7.35 -4.54 9.69
CA MET A 56 7.96 -3.53 8.84
C MET A 56 8.11 -2.20 9.60
N TRP A 57 7.12 -1.82 10.43
CA TRP A 57 7.23 -0.66 11.31
C TRP A 57 8.38 -0.80 12.31
N ARG A 58 8.64 -2.01 12.81
CA ARG A 58 9.79 -2.25 13.71
C ARG A 58 11.11 -1.95 13.02
N VAL A 59 11.24 -2.31 11.75
CA VAL A 59 12.45 -2.09 10.97
C VAL A 59 12.61 -0.63 10.56
N LEU A 60 11.55 0.01 10.09
CA LEU A 60 11.63 1.32 9.42
C LEU A 60 11.17 2.50 10.30
N GLY A 61 10.40 2.25 11.34
CA GLY A 61 9.69 3.29 12.08
C GLY A 61 10.57 4.29 12.85
N CYS A 62 11.82 3.94 13.12
CA CYS A 62 12.78 4.84 13.77
C CYS A 62 13.65 5.63 12.80
N TRP A 63 13.61 5.31 11.52
CA TRP A 63 14.45 5.99 10.56
C TRP A 63 13.99 7.41 10.32
N ASP A 64 14.95 8.30 10.17
CA ASP A 64 14.68 9.71 9.89
C ASP A 64 13.81 9.92 8.66
N ALA A 65 13.91 9.00 7.69
CA ALA A 65 13.12 9.01 6.47
C ALA A 65 11.64 8.68 6.67
N TYR A 66 11.28 7.97 7.76
CA TYR A 66 9.91 7.52 8.06
C TYR A 66 9.37 8.07 9.38
N TYR A 67 10.12 8.90 10.07
CA TYR A 67 9.75 9.40 11.39
C TYR A 67 8.79 10.59 11.33
N VAL A 68 7.54 10.35 11.65
CA VAL A 68 6.41 11.28 11.45
C VAL A 68 6.35 12.44 12.46
N ASN A 69 7.09 12.37 13.58
CA ASN A 69 7.01 13.37 14.66
C ASN A 69 7.98 14.55 14.53
N LYS A 70 8.66 14.69 13.41
CA LYS A 70 9.50 15.87 13.16
C LYS A 70 8.65 17.02 12.61
N PRO A 71 9.02 18.28 12.88
CA PRO A 71 8.29 19.44 12.36
C PRO A 71 8.37 19.60 10.84
N VAL A 72 9.05 18.69 10.16
CA VAL A 72 9.17 18.59 8.70
C VAL A 72 8.76 17.19 8.31
N ASN A 73 7.95 17.05 7.27
CA ASN A 73 7.58 15.75 6.72
C ASN A 73 8.82 14.90 6.49
N PRO A 74 8.76 13.59 6.76
CA PRO A 74 9.85 12.70 6.45
C PRO A 74 10.28 12.87 4.99
N TYR A 75 11.57 12.92 4.75
CA TYR A 75 12.12 13.15 3.40
C TYR A 75 11.56 12.13 2.38
N ASN A 76 11.47 10.86 2.78
CA ASN A 76 10.94 9.81 1.92
C ASN A 76 9.44 9.92 1.67
N GLU A 77 8.67 10.41 2.63
CA GLU A 77 7.24 10.63 2.42
C GLU A 77 7.02 11.70 1.35
N GLY A 78 7.74 12.83 1.42
CA GLY A 78 7.68 13.87 0.40
C GLY A 78 8.11 13.38 -0.97
N ILE A 79 9.24 12.69 -1.08
CA ILE A 79 9.72 12.14 -2.36
C ILE A 79 8.79 11.04 -2.86
N ALA A 80 8.35 10.13 -2.02
CA ALA A 80 7.45 9.06 -2.42
C ALA A 80 6.11 9.62 -2.90
N TRP A 81 5.58 10.63 -2.19
CA TRP A 81 4.35 11.30 -2.59
C TRP A 81 4.51 12.04 -3.91
N ASP A 82 5.52 12.88 -4.05
CA ASP A 82 5.75 13.63 -5.28
C ASP A 82 5.98 12.71 -6.46
N THR A 83 6.74 11.63 -6.27
CA THR A 83 6.98 10.64 -7.32
C THR A 83 5.74 9.84 -7.65
N ALA A 84 4.99 9.39 -6.64
CA ALA A 84 3.77 8.65 -6.86
C ALA A 84 2.74 9.47 -7.65
N VAL A 85 2.59 10.75 -7.33
CA VAL A 85 1.60 11.60 -7.99
C VAL A 85 2.09 12.13 -9.35
N ASP A 86 3.39 12.38 -9.51
CA ASP A 86 3.91 13.01 -10.74
C ASP A 86 4.43 12.00 -11.77
N ALA A 87 4.76 10.79 -11.38
CA ALA A 87 5.41 9.82 -12.26
C ALA A 87 4.79 8.42 -12.25
N MET A 88 4.07 8.04 -11.21
CA MET A 88 3.49 6.70 -11.13
C MET A 88 2.06 6.69 -11.65
N PRO A 89 1.67 5.67 -12.44
CA PRO A 89 0.28 5.44 -12.75
C PRO A 89 -0.59 5.33 -11.50
N ALA A 90 -1.82 5.84 -11.57
CA ALA A 90 -2.75 5.77 -10.46
C ALA A 90 -3.08 4.30 -10.11
N TRP A 91 -3.30 4.02 -8.84
CA TRP A 91 -3.92 2.78 -8.40
C TRP A 91 -5.40 3.03 -8.22
N LEU A 92 -6.19 2.10 -8.71
CA LEU A 92 -7.63 2.20 -8.78
C LEU A 92 -8.24 1.13 -7.89
N ILE A 93 -9.25 1.51 -7.12
CA ILE A 93 -10.02 0.58 -6.28
C ILE A 93 -11.45 0.63 -6.76
N SER A 94 -11.99 -0.51 -7.20
CA SER A 94 -13.40 -0.64 -7.54
C SER A 94 -14.10 -1.53 -6.52
N VAL A 95 -15.25 -1.05 -6.06
CA VAL A 95 -16.13 -1.81 -5.18
C VAL A 95 -17.45 -2.00 -5.91
N THR A 96 -17.83 -3.26 -6.13
CA THR A 96 -19.06 -3.60 -6.87
C THR A 96 -19.93 -4.56 -6.06
N GLY A 97 -21.24 -4.34 -6.07
CA GLY A 97 -22.20 -5.14 -5.34
C GLY A 97 -23.63 -4.78 -5.72
N GLU A 98 -24.60 -5.52 -5.21
CA GLU A 98 -26.02 -5.23 -5.48
C GLU A 98 -26.47 -3.93 -4.80
N ASP A 99 -25.93 -3.66 -3.60
CA ASP A 99 -26.26 -2.46 -2.81
C ASP A 99 -24.98 -2.02 -2.07
N LEU A 100 -24.47 -0.85 -2.40
CA LEU A 100 -23.29 -0.27 -1.78
C LEU A 100 -23.63 0.74 -0.66
N ASP A 101 -24.91 1.11 -0.53
CA ASP A 101 -25.40 2.03 0.48
C ASP A 101 -25.75 1.32 1.81
N ASN A 102 -25.81 -0.02 1.78
CA ASN A 102 -26.15 -0.85 2.94
C ASN A 102 -25.11 -1.96 3.15
N ASP A 103 -25.19 -2.59 4.31
CA ASP A 103 -24.37 -3.72 4.65
C ASP A 103 -24.61 -4.89 3.67
N GLY A 104 -23.55 -5.45 3.12
CA GLY A 104 -23.67 -6.52 2.14
C GLY A 104 -22.33 -7.03 1.60
N GLU A 105 -22.45 -8.07 0.78
CA GLU A 105 -21.32 -8.66 0.08
C GLU A 105 -20.95 -7.86 -1.15
N VAL A 106 -19.66 -7.69 -1.41
CA VAL A 106 -19.13 -6.93 -2.54
C VAL A 106 -17.94 -7.65 -3.18
N ASN A 107 -17.62 -7.25 -4.42
CA ASN A 107 -16.33 -7.58 -5.01
C ASN A 107 -15.47 -6.32 -4.96
N VAL A 108 -14.19 -6.50 -4.65
CA VAL A 108 -13.21 -5.43 -4.60
C VAL A 108 -12.11 -5.75 -5.58
N THR A 109 -11.84 -4.84 -6.50
CA THR A 109 -10.71 -4.98 -7.42
C THR A 109 -9.71 -3.85 -7.22
N PHE A 110 -8.46 -4.19 -7.36
CA PHE A 110 -7.37 -3.26 -7.43
C PHE A 110 -6.78 -3.33 -8.83
N ASP A 111 -6.73 -2.19 -9.50
CA ASP A 111 -6.21 -2.07 -10.83
C ASP A 111 -5.15 -0.96 -10.88
N ARG A 112 -4.23 -1.08 -11.83
CA ARG A 112 -3.35 0.01 -12.22
C ARG A 112 -3.99 0.78 -13.35
N ALA A 113 -3.90 2.10 -13.31
CA ALA A 113 -4.24 2.93 -14.47
C ALA A 113 -3.07 2.98 -15.47
N ILE A 114 -3.38 3.38 -16.72
CA ILE A 114 -2.36 3.80 -17.68
C ILE A 114 -1.92 5.23 -17.38
N ASN A 115 -2.82 6.04 -16.83
CA ASN A 115 -2.63 7.46 -16.57
C ASN A 115 -2.03 7.71 -15.18
N ILE A 116 -1.27 8.77 -15.06
CA ILE A 116 -0.85 9.32 -13.76
C ILE A 116 -2.01 10.09 -13.11
N PRO A 117 -2.03 10.20 -11.77
CA PRO A 117 -3.00 11.02 -11.07
C PRO A 117 -2.93 12.49 -11.50
N LEU A 118 -4.09 13.15 -11.55
CA LEU A 118 -4.17 14.58 -11.75
C LEU A 118 -4.20 15.28 -10.39
N ARG A 119 -3.50 16.39 -10.27
CA ARG A 119 -3.53 17.24 -9.07
C ARG A 119 -4.48 18.42 -9.24
N ASP A 120 -5.11 18.80 -8.16
CA ASP A 120 -5.83 20.07 -8.06
C ASP A 120 -4.87 21.26 -7.83
N ALA A 121 -5.42 22.46 -7.67
CA ALA A 121 -4.64 23.67 -7.45
C ALA A 121 -3.88 23.70 -6.09
N TYR A 122 -4.20 22.79 -5.19
CA TYR A 122 -3.59 22.66 -3.87
C TYR A 122 -2.56 21.50 -3.82
N GLY A 123 -2.40 20.76 -4.92
CA GLY A 123 -1.49 19.63 -5.01
C GLY A 123 -2.08 18.29 -4.56
N SER A 124 -3.35 18.24 -4.20
CA SER A 124 -4.04 17.00 -3.84
C SER A 124 -4.50 16.24 -5.09
N ILE A 125 -4.68 14.91 -4.97
CA ILE A 125 -5.23 14.12 -6.07
C ILE A 125 -6.65 14.61 -6.39
N MET A 126 -6.91 14.85 -7.67
CA MET A 126 -8.19 15.39 -8.13
C MET A 126 -9.30 14.33 -8.09
N SER A 127 -10.34 14.60 -7.32
CA SER A 127 -11.55 13.80 -7.31
C SER A 127 -12.32 13.93 -8.64
N GLY A 128 -12.96 12.84 -9.08
CA GLY A 128 -13.77 12.81 -10.31
C GLY A 128 -12.93 12.77 -11.61
N ALA A 129 -11.64 12.52 -11.52
CA ALA A 129 -10.81 12.30 -12.69
C ALA A 129 -11.12 10.96 -13.38
N THR A 130 -10.83 10.85 -14.68
CA THR A 130 -11.04 9.63 -15.46
C THR A 130 -9.71 8.93 -15.70
N PHE A 131 -9.67 7.64 -15.45
CA PHE A 131 -8.50 6.79 -15.60
C PHE A 131 -8.79 5.61 -16.51
N ALA A 132 -7.90 5.34 -17.46
CA ALA A 132 -7.93 4.13 -18.26
C ALA A 132 -7.23 2.98 -17.49
N VAL A 133 -7.92 1.86 -17.36
CA VAL A 133 -7.37 0.66 -16.69
C VAL A 133 -6.30 0.04 -17.59
N ASP A 134 -5.16 -0.32 -17.00
CA ASP A 134 -4.09 -1.07 -17.67
C ASP A 134 -4.57 -2.50 -17.95
N PRO A 135 -4.64 -2.94 -19.22
CA PRO A 135 -5.09 -4.28 -19.56
C PRO A 135 -4.13 -5.40 -19.18
N ASN A 136 -2.98 -5.07 -18.58
CA ASN A 136 -2.01 -6.07 -18.16
C ASN A 136 -2.56 -6.88 -16.96
N PRO A 137 -2.72 -8.20 -17.06
CA PRO A 137 -3.27 -9.00 -15.98
C PRO A 137 -2.43 -8.99 -14.69
N ARG A 138 -1.16 -8.58 -14.77
CA ARG A 138 -0.31 -8.38 -13.59
C ARG A 138 -0.62 -7.07 -12.85
N SER A 139 -1.48 -6.24 -13.41
CA SER A 139 -1.91 -4.98 -12.82
C SER A 139 -3.30 -5.07 -12.20
N HIS A 140 -3.76 -6.29 -11.90
CA HIS A 140 -5.10 -6.59 -11.42
C HIS A 140 -5.07 -7.56 -10.24
N SER A 141 -5.82 -7.25 -9.18
CA SER A 141 -6.09 -8.16 -8.06
C SER A 141 -7.56 -8.07 -7.68
N GLU A 142 -8.20 -9.20 -7.41
CA GLU A 142 -9.63 -9.31 -7.13
C GLU A 142 -9.87 -10.02 -5.79
N PHE A 143 -10.82 -9.50 -5.02
CA PHE A 143 -11.19 -10.02 -3.71
C PHE A 143 -12.71 -10.07 -3.53
N LYS A 144 -13.17 -11.02 -2.75
CA LYS A 144 -14.48 -10.95 -2.12
C LYS A 144 -14.36 -10.05 -0.90
N GLY A 145 -15.37 -9.23 -0.69
CA GLY A 145 -15.39 -8.29 0.41
C GLY A 145 -16.79 -8.14 0.99
N ARG A 146 -16.86 -7.34 2.04
CA ARG A 146 -18.10 -7.02 2.73
C ARG A 146 -18.07 -5.59 3.23
N ILE A 147 -19.20 -4.93 3.15
CA ILE A 147 -19.44 -3.64 3.81
C ILE A 147 -20.26 -3.90 5.06
N GLU A 148 -19.81 -3.41 6.20
CA GLU A 148 -20.55 -3.38 7.47
C GLU A 148 -20.37 -2.02 8.14
N ASN A 149 -21.47 -1.29 8.39
CA ASN A 149 -21.44 0.02 9.01
C ASN A 149 -20.45 1.01 8.33
N ASN A 150 -20.49 1.08 7.01
CA ASN A 150 -19.59 1.87 6.16
C ASN A 150 -18.11 1.41 6.20
N ILE A 151 -17.82 0.27 6.78
CA ILE A 151 -16.47 -0.30 6.77
C ILE A 151 -16.40 -1.39 5.72
N LEU A 152 -15.53 -1.19 4.74
CA LEU A 152 -15.17 -2.18 3.74
C LEU A 152 -14.05 -3.07 4.26
N THR A 153 -14.27 -4.39 4.19
CA THR A 153 -13.27 -5.42 4.46
C THR A 153 -13.22 -6.42 3.31
N ILE A 154 -12.12 -7.18 3.21
CA ILE A 154 -11.97 -8.26 2.22
C ILE A 154 -11.67 -9.60 2.89
N GLU A 155 -12.01 -10.68 2.21
CA GLU A 155 -11.50 -12.00 2.54
C GLU A 155 -10.00 -12.04 2.27
N PRO A 156 -9.18 -12.67 3.15
CA PRO A 156 -7.73 -12.73 2.94
C PRO A 156 -7.36 -13.40 1.62
N GLY A 157 -6.46 -12.77 0.86
CA GLY A 157 -6.01 -13.27 -0.44
C GLY A 157 -4.65 -12.70 -0.82
N ASP A 158 -4.17 -13.07 -1.99
CA ASP A 158 -2.91 -12.56 -2.52
C ASP A 158 -3.15 -11.26 -3.29
N PHE A 159 -2.35 -10.26 -2.98
CA PHE A 159 -2.38 -8.96 -3.61
C PHE A 159 -1.11 -8.75 -4.41
N TYR A 160 -1.26 -8.28 -5.63
CA TYR A 160 -0.16 -7.83 -6.44
C TYR A 160 -0.62 -6.66 -7.31
N ILE A 161 0.12 -5.57 -7.28
CA ILE A 161 -0.05 -4.46 -8.22
C ILE A 161 1.30 -3.98 -8.70
N GLN A 162 1.43 -3.86 -10.01
CA GLN A 162 2.66 -3.36 -10.62
C GLN A 162 2.73 -1.85 -10.43
N GLY A 163 3.85 -1.38 -9.91
CA GLY A 163 4.17 0.03 -9.78
C GLY A 163 5.05 0.54 -10.92
N GLU A 164 5.88 1.52 -10.61
CA GLU A 164 6.88 2.07 -11.51
C GLU A 164 8.29 1.65 -11.08
N SER A 165 9.12 1.34 -12.05
CA SER A 165 10.40 0.66 -11.85
C SER A 165 11.40 1.42 -10.97
N GLN A 166 11.26 2.73 -10.86
CA GLN A 166 12.23 3.53 -10.11
C GLN A 166 11.96 3.63 -8.61
N PHE A 167 10.69 3.51 -8.19
CA PHE A 167 10.34 3.73 -6.78
C PHE A 167 9.64 2.55 -6.14
N TYR A 168 8.60 2.02 -6.76
CA TYR A 168 7.89 0.83 -6.33
C TYR A 168 7.61 -0.05 -7.53
N PRO A 169 8.50 -1.01 -7.86
CA PRO A 169 8.30 -1.88 -9.02
C PRO A 169 7.01 -2.69 -8.90
N HIS A 170 6.64 -3.05 -7.69
CA HIS A 170 5.35 -3.66 -7.35
C HIS A 170 5.10 -3.59 -5.84
N LEU A 171 3.84 -3.63 -5.46
CA LEU A 171 3.42 -3.95 -4.11
C LEU A 171 2.79 -5.35 -4.11
N GLN A 172 3.29 -6.22 -3.26
CA GLN A 172 2.85 -7.61 -3.15
C GLN A 172 2.65 -7.99 -1.69
N PHE A 173 1.52 -8.66 -1.43
CA PHE A 173 1.23 -9.28 -0.14
C PHE A 173 0.68 -10.68 -0.33
N THR A 174 0.94 -11.55 0.61
CA THR A 174 0.14 -12.74 0.85
C THR A 174 -0.79 -12.51 2.04
N ARG A 175 -1.92 -13.21 2.06
CA ARG A 175 -2.92 -13.11 3.12
C ARG A 175 -3.36 -11.67 3.40
N THR A 176 -3.54 -10.89 2.34
CA THR A 176 -3.91 -9.47 2.41
C THR A 176 -5.21 -9.28 3.16
N LYS A 177 -5.22 -8.34 4.07
CA LYS A 177 -6.42 -7.79 4.70
C LYS A 177 -6.54 -6.31 4.39
N LEU A 178 -7.77 -5.84 4.44
CA LEU A 178 -8.10 -4.44 4.21
C LEU A 178 -9.21 -4.03 5.18
N ARG A 179 -9.14 -2.80 5.65
CA ARG A 179 -10.17 -2.14 6.41
C ARG A 179 -10.21 -0.66 6.03
N PHE A 180 -11.21 -0.30 5.22
CA PHE A 180 -11.43 1.08 4.78
C PHE A 180 -12.76 1.60 5.31
N GLU A 181 -12.76 2.83 5.77
CA GLU A 181 -13.97 3.61 6.04
C GLU A 181 -14.42 4.28 4.75
N MET A 182 -15.66 4.02 4.36
CA MET A 182 -16.31 4.62 3.20
C MET A 182 -17.06 5.87 3.63
N LYS A 183 -16.77 7.00 3.00
CA LYS A 183 -17.35 8.30 3.36
C LYS A 183 -18.51 8.67 2.45
N GLU A 184 -19.38 9.57 2.90
CA GLU A 184 -20.55 10.02 2.15
C GLU A 184 -20.20 10.71 0.81
N ASP A 185 -19.02 11.31 0.70
CA ASP A 185 -18.53 11.93 -0.54
C ASP A 185 -17.92 10.92 -1.53
N GLY A 186 -17.93 9.63 -1.18
CA GLY A 186 -17.37 8.54 -1.97
C GLY A 186 -15.87 8.35 -1.80
N SER A 187 -15.21 9.13 -0.97
CA SER A 187 -13.82 8.87 -0.60
C SER A 187 -13.74 7.70 0.38
N MET A 188 -12.58 7.09 0.45
CA MET A 188 -12.29 6.00 1.38
C MET A 188 -10.93 6.25 2.04
N GLU A 189 -10.80 5.84 3.30
CA GLU A 189 -9.52 5.83 3.98
C GLU A 189 -9.40 4.63 4.91
N GLY A 190 -8.17 4.18 5.14
CA GLY A 190 -7.93 3.08 6.05
C GLY A 190 -6.63 2.35 5.77
N HIS A 191 -6.59 1.08 6.11
CA HIS A 191 -5.37 0.30 6.02
C HIS A 191 -5.53 -0.90 5.10
N ILE A 192 -4.50 -1.17 4.31
CA ILE A 192 -4.25 -2.42 3.62
C ILE A 192 -2.95 -3.00 4.16
N GLY A 193 -2.89 -4.29 4.38
CA GLY A 193 -1.70 -4.96 4.87
C GLY A 193 -1.72 -6.44 4.57
N GLY A 194 -0.57 -7.06 4.76
CA GLY A 194 -0.33 -8.46 4.52
C GLY A 194 1.13 -8.80 4.78
N TYR A 195 1.53 -9.98 4.35
CA TYR A 195 2.91 -10.41 4.47
C TYR A 195 3.65 -10.16 3.16
N GLN A 196 4.65 -9.27 3.24
CA GLN A 196 5.42 -8.82 2.08
C GLN A 196 6.73 -9.61 1.99
N PRO A 197 7.14 -10.11 0.81
CA PRO A 197 8.45 -10.71 0.61
C PRO A 197 9.55 -9.71 0.96
N TRP A 198 10.22 -9.91 2.10
CA TRP A 198 11.16 -8.92 2.61
C TRP A 198 12.40 -8.73 1.74
N ARG A 199 12.84 -9.78 1.01
CA ARG A 199 14.00 -9.68 0.10
C ARG A 199 13.72 -8.81 -1.11
N ASP A 200 12.50 -8.83 -1.63
CA ASP A 200 12.09 -8.00 -2.77
C ASP A 200 12.04 -6.53 -2.34
N TYR A 201 11.49 -6.27 -1.17
CA TYR A 201 11.48 -4.90 -0.62
C TYR A 201 12.90 -4.40 -0.32
N TYR A 202 13.75 -5.23 0.29
CA TYR A 202 15.15 -4.89 0.51
C TYR A 202 15.90 -4.63 -0.81
N HIS A 203 15.67 -5.48 -1.82
CA HIS A 203 16.27 -5.30 -3.14
C HIS A 203 15.87 -3.96 -3.76
N TYR A 204 14.60 -3.61 -3.64
CA TYR A 204 14.09 -2.33 -4.07
C TYR A 204 14.81 -1.15 -3.38
N LEU A 205 14.94 -1.16 -2.06
CA LEU A 205 15.68 -0.12 -1.33
C LEU A 205 17.15 -0.03 -1.80
N SER A 206 17.78 -1.18 -2.06
CA SER A 206 19.18 -1.22 -2.46
C SER A 206 19.44 -0.71 -3.88
N VAL A 207 18.50 -0.95 -4.80
CA VAL A 207 18.63 -0.52 -6.22
C VAL A 207 18.39 0.98 -6.37
N ARG A 208 17.54 1.58 -5.55
CA ARG A 208 17.30 3.02 -5.56
C ARG A 208 18.55 3.86 -5.26
N GLY A 209 19.60 3.25 -4.73
CA GLY A 209 20.80 3.97 -4.38
C GLY A 209 20.60 4.96 -3.22
N GLU A 210 19.63 4.73 -2.37
CA GLU A 210 19.44 5.49 -1.12
C GLU A 210 20.59 5.23 -0.14
N THR A 211 21.77 5.17 -0.69
CA THR A 211 23.03 4.98 0.01
C THR A 211 23.63 6.29 0.49
N ASP A 212 22.86 7.37 0.45
CA ASP A 212 23.33 8.72 0.78
C ASP A 212 23.43 8.99 2.31
N GLY A 213 23.48 7.94 3.11
CA GLY A 213 23.61 8.01 4.55
C GLY A 213 22.27 8.14 5.30
N MET A 214 21.14 8.09 4.59
CA MET A 214 19.82 8.10 5.19
C MET A 214 19.32 6.71 5.58
N ILE A 215 19.84 5.68 4.92
CA ILE A 215 19.45 4.29 5.13
C ILE A 215 20.70 3.41 5.30
N ASP A 216 20.83 2.76 6.45
CA ASP A 216 21.83 1.71 6.63
C ASP A 216 21.34 0.41 5.99
N LEU A 217 21.65 0.21 4.71
CA LEU A 217 21.24 -0.98 3.97
C LEU A 217 21.71 -2.29 4.59
N ILE A 218 22.82 -2.29 5.28
CA ILE A 218 23.34 -3.51 5.92
C ILE A 218 22.50 -3.83 7.15
N GLY A 219 22.27 -2.85 8.01
CA GLY A 219 21.42 -2.99 9.18
C GLY A 219 20.01 -3.44 8.80
N VAL A 220 19.42 -2.79 7.78
CA VAL A 220 18.09 -3.14 7.27
C VAL A 220 18.00 -4.58 6.78
N PHE A 221 19.01 -5.08 6.08
CA PHE A 221 19.02 -6.47 5.64
C PHE A 221 18.90 -7.44 6.83
N TYR A 222 19.68 -7.18 7.88
CA TYR A 222 19.64 -8.04 9.06
C TYR A 222 18.38 -7.84 9.89
N ASP A 223 17.85 -6.65 9.94
CA ASP A 223 16.60 -6.38 10.65
C ASP A 223 15.40 -6.98 9.93
N MET A 224 15.30 -6.84 8.61
CA MET A 224 14.24 -7.50 7.85
C MET A 224 14.32 -9.03 8.00
N LYS A 225 15.52 -9.60 7.93
CA LYS A 225 15.70 -11.03 8.16
C LYS A 225 15.32 -11.46 9.58
N ARG A 226 15.65 -10.66 10.59
CA ARG A 226 15.39 -10.94 12.00
C ARG A 226 13.90 -10.82 12.36
N PHE A 227 13.23 -9.82 11.80
CA PHE A 227 11.84 -9.51 12.10
C PHE A 227 10.83 -10.07 11.09
N ALA A 228 11.32 -10.76 10.05
CA ALA A 228 10.44 -11.55 9.19
C ALA A 228 9.65 -12.57 10.02
N ASP A 229 8.33 -12.56 9.88
CA ASP A 229 7.40 -13.25 10.76
C ASP A 229 6.46 -14.24 10.04
N ALA A 230 6.62 -14.39 8.72
CA ALA A 230 5.76 -15.27 7.93
C ALA A 230 6.48 -15.97 6.77
N GLU A 231 5.78 -16.94 6.19
CA GLU A 231 6.20 -17.70 5.01
C GLU A 231 7.55 -18.40 5.22
N PRO A 232 7.66 -19.35 6.16
CA PRO A 232 8.92 -20.03 6.42
C PRO A 232 9.38 -20.83 5.20
N ASP A 233 10.63 -20.65 4.80
CA ASP A 233 11.28 -21.43 3.77
C ASP A 233 11.29 -22.91 4.18
N PRO A 234 10.81 -23.84 3.34
CA PRO A 234 10.66 -25.24 3.72
C PRO A 234 12.00 -25.98 3.93
N VAL A 235 13.11 -25.40 3.47
CA VAL A 235 14.43 -26.01 3.61
C VAL A 235 15.18 -25.46 4.80
N THR A 236 15.16 -24.14 4.98
CA THR A 236 15.94 -23.46 6.03
C THR A 236 15.13 -23.18 7.29
N GLY A 237 13.80 -23.12 7.18
CA GLY A 237 12.91 -22.71 8.25
C GLY A 237 12.94 -21.19 8.52
N GLU A 238 13.72 -20.42 7.78
CA GLU A 238 13.76 -18.97 7.91
C GLU A 238 12.52 -18.33 7.28
N ASN A 239 11.93 -17.34 7.94
CA ASN A 239 10.81 -16.60 7.38
C ASN A 239 11.25 -15.78 6.17
N THR A 240 10.43 -15.79 5.11
CA THR A 240 10.70 -15.10 3.85
C THR A 240 9.82 -13.87 3.63
N ALA A 241 8.82 -13.67 4.47
CA ALA A 241 7.94 -12.52 4.42
C ALA A 241 7.88 -11.80 5.79
N ILE A 242 7.58 -10.52 5.74
CA ILE A 242 7.45 -9.62 6.88
C ILE A 242 6.06 -8.97 6.85
N SER A 243 5.40 -8.92 7.99
CA SER A 243 4.13 -8.21 8.11
C SER A 243 4.31 -6.71 7.88
N ALA A 244 3.44 -6.14 7.07
CA ALA A 244 3.43 -4.72 6.73
C ALA A 244 2.00 -4.20 6.57
N ALA A 245 1.80 -2.94 6.90
CA ALA A 245 0.53 -2.25 6.69
C ALA A 245 0.79 -0.83 6.17
N TYR A 246 -0.08 -0.41 5.25
CA TYR A 246 -0.03 0.92 4.63
C TYR A 246 -1.37 1.63 4.86
N PHE A 247 -1.29 2.90 5.20
CA PHE A 247 -2.45 3.76 5.19
C PHE A 247 -2.73 4.20 3.77
N VAL A 248 -4.00 4.17 3.39
CA VAL A 248 -4.47 4.50 2.04
C VAL A 248 -5.60 5.52 2.16
N GLU A 249 -5.50 6.55 1.35
CA GLU A 249 -6.59 7.50 1.09
C GLU A 249 -6.95 7.39 -0.39
N ALA A 250 -8.24 7.26 -0.68
CA ALA A 250 -8.74 7.17 -2.04
C ALA A 250 -9.86 8.21 -2.26
N VAL A 251 -9.85 8.81 -3.44
CA VAL A 251 -10.87 9.78 -3.87
C VAL A 251 -11.68 9.21 -5.04
N PRO A 252 -12.95 9.61 -5.22
CA PRO A 252 -13.78 9.15 -6.32
C PRO A 252 -13.13 9.37 -7.69
N ALA A 253 -13.24 8.38 -8.57
CA ALA A 253 -12.72 8.41 -9.92
C ALA A 253 -13.63 7.68 -10.91
N PHE A 254 -13.47 7.92 -12.19
CA PHE A 254 -14.13 7.19 -13.27
C PHE A 254 -13.13 6.25 -13.94
N HIS A 255 -13.53 4.98 -14.08
CA HIS A 255 -12.72 3.97 -14.75
C HIS A 255 -13.24 3.74 -16.15
N VAL A 256 -12.34 3.73 -17.14
CA VAL A 256 -12.63 3.42 -18.52
C VAL A 256 -11.72 2.31 -19.02
N ASP A 257 -12.16 1.60 -20.05
CA ASP A 257 -11.32 0.66 -20.76
C ASP A 257 -10.26 1.37 -21.62
N GLU A 258 -9.42 0.62 -22.30
CA GLU A 258 -8.38 1.13 -23.21
C GLU A 258 -8.94 1.95 -24.39
N ASN A 259 -10.22 1.80 -24.71
CA ASN A 259 -10.94 2.53 -25.77
C ASN A 259 -11.72 3.73 -25.25
N GLY A 260 -11.68 3.98 -23.94
CA GLY A 260 -12.38 5.07 -23.27
C GLY A 260 -13.86 4.80 -22.98
N ALA A 261 -14.31 3.54 -23.12
CA ALA A 261 -15.65 3.17 -22.69
C ALA A 261 -15.69 3.01 -21.16
N LEU A 262 -16.69 3.61 -20.51
CA LEU A 262 -16.91 3.44 -19.08
C LEU A 262 -17.08 1.95 -18.77
N LEU A 263 -16.31 1.48 -17.79
CA LEU A 263 -16.51 0.17 -17.22
C LEU A 263 -17.77 0.25 -16.35
N SER A 264 -18.88 -0.31 -16.88
CA SER A 264 -20.25 -0.10 -16.44
C SER A 264 -20.53 -0.49 -14.99
N ASP A 265 -19.66 -1.27 -14.38
CA ASP A 265 -19.81 -1.77 -13.02
C ASP A 265 -18.94 -1.02 -12.00
N SER A 266 -18.12 -0.08 -12.47
CA SER A 266 -17.33 0.80 -11.61
C SER A 266 -18.09 2.11 -11.35
N ILE A 267 -19.25 2.01 -10.75
CA ILE A 267 -19.82 3.18 -10.09
C ILE A 267 -19.02 3.31 -8.79
N GLY A 268 -17.89 4.02 -8.91
CA GLY A 268 -17.30 4.58 -7.70
C GLY A 268 -18.40 5.33 -6.97
N ILE A 269 -18.49 5.18 -5.67
CA ILE A 269 -19.40 5.95 -4.83
C ILE A 269 -19.01 7.43 -5.02
N GLY A 270 -19.49 8.01 -6.10
CA GLY A 270 -19.37 9.44 -6.35
C GLY A 270 -20.64 10.11 -5.84
N PRO A 271 -20.60 11.40 -5.52
CA PRO A 271 -21.81 12.15 -5.20
C PRO A 271 -22.82 11.87 -6.30
N LYS A 272 -24.02 11.44 -5.92
CA LYS A 272 -25.13 11.28 -6.87
C LYS A 272 -25.24 12.61 -7.60
N LEU A 273 -24.72 12.67 -8.82
CA LEU A 273 -24.93 13.78 -9.71
C LEU A 273 -26.42 13.76 -10.05
N SER A 274 -27.22 14.41 -9.24
CA SER A 274 -28.64 14.69 -9.48
C SER A 274 -28.75 15.79 -10.53
N GLY A 275 -28.09 15.59 -11.68
CA GLY A 275 -28.21 16.41 -12.86
C GLY A 275 -28.90 15.61 -13.96
N PRO A 276 -29.64 16.27 -14.87
CA PRO A 276 -30.24 15.57 -16.01
C PRO A 276 -29.15 14.85 -16.77
N ALA A 277 -29.39 13.56 -17.05
CA ALA A 277 -28.50 12.75 -17.87
C ALA A 277 -28.02 13.53 -19.08
N VAL A 278 -26.70 13.55 -19.34
CA VAL A 278 -26.10 14.16 -20.52
C VAL A 278 -26.46 13.33 -21.77
N SER A 279 -27.74 13.20 -22.06
CA SER A 279 -28.26 12.55 -23.26
C SER A 279 -28.66 13.54 -24.36
N GLN A 280 -28.15 14.77 -24.35
CA GLN A 280 -28.49 15.78 -25.34
C GLN A 280 -27.29 16.49 -26.01
N TYR A 281 -26.21 15.75 -26.27
CA TYR A 281 -25.33 16.15 -27.38
C TYR A 281 -25.36 15.08 -28.45
N SER A 282 -26.55 14.88 -29.03
CA SER A 282 -26.64 14.29 -30.37
C SER A 282 -26.32 15.37 -31.36
N SER A 283 -25.27 15.18 -32.10
CA SER A 283 -25.05 15.65 -33.51
C SER A 283 -26.13 16.61 -34.04
N ALA A 284 -25.84 17.90 -34.08
CA ALA A 284 -26.39 18.76 -35.07
C ALA A 284 -25.36 18.83 -36.21
N GLU A 285 -25.68 18.15 -37.29
CA GLU A 285 -25.13 18.37 -38.63
C GLU A 285 -25.30 19.86 -39.02
N GLN A 286 -24.20 20.51 -39.39
CA GLN A 286 -24.07 21.24 -40.66
C GLN A 286 -22.62 21.66 -40.87
#